data_cf8df9d7692c4e25aee26141c69218d7
#
_entry.id   cf8df9d7692c4e25aee26141c69218d7
#
_cell.length_a   1.000
_cell.length_b   1.000
_cell.length_c   1.000
_cell.angle_alpha   90.00
_cell.angle_beta   90.00
_cell.angle_gamma   90.00
#
_symmetry.space_group_name_H-M   'P 1'
#
loop_
_entity.id
_entity.type
_entity.pdbx_description
1 polymer ?
#
loop_
_entity_poly.entity_id
_entity_poly.type
_entity_poly.pdbx_seq_one_letter_code
_entity_poly.pdbx_strand_id
1 'polypeptide(L)'
;MKKKVLYLKRGMFSFTNVSVGKILEREFADHDLEVIDIQDDLISQRPFMRWRNWLAVLLHYFPQLISRTQSPQACYFRTPYIARQIHNSLSCLLASNKEDYLFSLQTSSMYDASIPGIPHFVYTDHTHKTNLYYPTFDKTKFFSDAWIEEERRIYHNAVKVYTMSEHVRQSCIEHYQVPEDHVECVFAGSNAEYATKHGGAPKPLENEGYTNKRISFIGVDWERKGGPELVEAFRKVLQKHPTAQLDVVGCSPEVDCPNFNVVGRVPLEEVRDWFAKASVFCVPTKVEPFGIVFVEAFTHKLPVVSSDIGALPQIVEQGESGFLCDPTDTSIMAEQLCTLLESPETCRKFGEKGYQRVQNVLNWEAVGRTMAASIRKELDSLYSSAS
;
A
#
# COMPACT_ATOMS: atom_id res chain seq x y z
N MET A 1 14.57 -20.84 -27.05
CA MET A 1 13.18 -20.58 -26.64
C MET A 1 13.10 -19.17 -26.05
N LYS A 2 11.98 -18.49 -26.17
CA LYS A 2 11.72 -17.20 -25.54
C LYS A 2 11.66 -17.43 -24.02
N LYS A 3 12.50 -16.70 -23.23
CA LYS A 3 12.45 -16.82 -21.77
C LYS A 3 11.15 -16.22 -21.24
N LYS A 4 10.68 -16.68 -20.08
CA LYS A 4 9.48 -16.21 -19.40
C LYS A 4 9.82 -15.26 -18.26
N VAL A 5 8.87 -14.39 -17.89
CA VAL A 5 8.87 -13.66 -16.64
C VAL A 5 7.94 -14.35 -15.65
N LEU A 6 8.42 -14.64 -14.46
CA LEU A 6 7.62 -15.29 -13.41
C LEU A 6 7.11 -14.24 -12.43
N TYR A 7 5.80 -14.09 -12.33
CA TYR A 7 5.15 -13.20 -11.37
C TYR A 7 4.49 -13.99 -10.24
N LEU A 8 4.94 -13.74 -9.01
CA LEU A 8 4.45 -14.42 -7.81
C LEU A 8 3.67 -13.42 -6.96
N LYS A 9 2.40 -13.71 -6.72
CA LYS A 9 1.48 -12.84 -5.97
C LYS A 9 0.65 -13.64 -4.99
N ARG A 10 -0.03 -12.94 -4.07
CA ARG A 10 -1.00 -13.52 -3.16
C ARG A 10 -2.30 -12.70 -3.17
N GLY A 11 -3.34 -13.26 -3.78
CA GLY A 11 -4.65 -12.63 -3.88
C GLY A 11 -4.64 -11.28 -4.59
N MET A 12 -5.59 -10.43 -4.24
CA MET A 12 -5.83 -9.15 -4.95
C MET A 12 -4.94 -7.99 -4.49
N PHE A 13 -4.58 -7.93 -3.22
CA PHE A 13 -3.77 -6.85 -2.63
C PHE A 13 -4.16 -5.46 -3.16
N SER A 14 -5.40 -5.01 -2.87
CA SER A 14 -5.93 -3.69 -3.28
C SER A 14 -5.73 -3.35 -4.76
N PHE A 15 -5.87 -4.33 -5.66
CA PHE A 15 -5.59 -4.22 -7.11
C PHE A 15 -4.12 -3.95 -7.48
N THR A 16 -3.22 -3.73 -6.54
CA THR A 16 -1.79 -3.55 -6.80
C THR A 16 -1.21 -4.71 -7.60
N ASN A 17 -1.62 -5.96 -7.28
CA ASN A 17 -1.17 -7.15 -8.02
C ASN A 17 -1.60 -7.13 -9.49
N VAL A 18 -2.77 -6.56 -9.81
CA VAL A 18 -3.24 -6.41 -11.19
C VAL A 18 -2.39 -5.38 -11.93
N SER A 19 -2.10 -4.24 -11.27
CA SER A 19 -1.26 -3.18 -11.84
C SER A 19 0.16 -3.68 -12.13
N VAL A 20 0.76 -4.41 -11.19
CA VAL A 20 2.10 -5.00 -11.36
C VAL A 20 2.12 -6.02 -12.49
N GLY A 21 1.09 -6.89 -12.61
CA GLY A 21 0.97 -7.81 -13.74
C GLY A 21 0.97 -7.08 -15.08
N LYS A 22 0.14 -6.03 -15.23
CA LYS A 22 0.10 -5.20 -16.45
C LYS A 22 1.43 -4.49 -16.74
N ILE A 23 2.14 -4.04 -15.71
CA ILE A 23 3.50 -3.49 -15.87
C ILE A 23 4.42 -4.53 -16.49
N LEU A 24 4.45 -5.74 -15.94
CA LEU A 24 5.32 -6.80 -16.43
C LEU A 24 4.98 -7.19 -17.88
N GLU A 25 3.70 -7.33 -18.22
CA GLU A 25 3.24 -7.60 -19.58
C GLU A 25 3.67 -6.50 -20.57
N ARG A 26 3.58 -5.22 -20.17
CA ARG A 26 3.93 -4.09 -21.02
C ARG A 26 5.43 -3.91 -21.16
N GLU A 27 6.15 -3.90 -20.05
CA GLU A 27 7.59 -3.58 -20.03
C GLU A 27 8.45 -4.73 -20.54
N PHE A 28 7.96 -5.97 -20.46
CA PHE A 28 8.64 -7.18 -20.91
C PHE A 28 7.83 -7.93 -21.99
N ALA A 29 7.23 -7.18 -22.91
CA ALA A 29 6.34 -7.71 -23.96
C ALA A 29 7.00 -8.78 -24.86
N ASP A 30 8.33 -8.78 -24.94
CA ASP A 30 9.09 -9.81 -25.65
C ASP A 30 9.18 -11.15 -24.89
N HIS A 31 8.63 -11.22 -23.69
CA HIS A 31 8.62 -12.39 -22.80
C HIS A 31 7.20 -12.81 -22.46
N ASP A 32 6.98 -14.10 -22.20
CA ASP A 32 5.68 -14.58 -21.74
C ASP A 32 5.60 -14.41 -20.23
N LEU A 33 4.48 -13.84 -19.73
CA LEU A 33 4.23 -13.70 -18.30
C LEU A 33 3.56 -14.97 -17.76
N GLU A 34 4.23 -15.65 -16.82
CA GLU A 34 3.64 -16.73 -16.03
C GLU A 34 3.33 -16.24 -14.63
N VAL A 35 2.08 -16.39 -14.18
CA VAL A 35 1.60 -15.88 -12.88
C VAL A 35 1.27 -17.07 -11.97
N ILE A 36 1.82 -17.07 -10.76
CA ILE A 36 1.49 -18.04 -9.70
C ILE A 36 0.86 -17.27 -8.53
N ASP A 37 -0.37 -17.61 -8.17
CA ASP A 37 -1.01 -17.14 -6.96
C ASP A 37 -0.74 -18.08 -5.79
N ILE A 38 0.11 -17.65 -4.85
CA ILE A 38 0.52 -18.45 -3.69
C ILE A 38 -0.68 -18.96 -2.88
N GLN A 39 -1.75 -18.14 -2.76
CA GLN A 39 -2.93 -18.53 -2.01
C GLN A 39 -3.73 -19.61 -2.74
N ASP A 40 -4.02 -19.40 -4.02
CA ASP A 40 -4.94 -20.24 -4.78
C ASP A 40 -4.27 -21.49 -5.33
N ASP A 41 -3.04 -21.36 -5.86
CA ASP A 41 -2.35 -22.44 -6.54
C ASP A 41 -1.59 -23.37 -5.57
N LEU A 42 -1.10 -22.84 -4.43
CA LEU A 42 -0.28 -23.63 -3.51
C LEU A 42 -0.97 -23.96 -2.19
N ILE A 43 -1.59 -22.95 -1.52
CA ILE A 43 -2.06 -23.14 -0.15
C ILE A 43 -3.47 -23.73 -0.13
N SER A 44 -4.40 -23.19 -0.93
CA SER A 44 -5.82 -23.59 -0.89
C SER A 44 -6.03 -25.05 -1.27
N GLN A 45 -5.18 -25.58 -2.16
CA GLN A 45 -5.26 -26.96 -2.66
C GLN A 45 -4.66 -27.99 -1.70
N ARG A 46 -4.07 -27.58 -0.56
CA ARG A 46 -3.37 -28.47 0.38
C ARG A 46 -3.95 -28.45 1.79
N PRO A 47 -5.09 -29.13 2.03
CA PRO A 47 -5.78 -29.05 3.32
C PRO A 47 -4.93 -29.56 4.50
N PHE A 48 -4.11 -30.58 4.29
CA PHE A 48 -3.22 -31.13 5.33
C PHE A 48 -2.14 -30.13 5.74
N MET A 49 -1.54 -29.41 4.79
CA MET A 49 -0.60 -28.31 5.07
C MET A 49 -1.27 -27.19 5.87
N ARG A 50 -2.50 -26.85 5.52
CA ARG A 50 -3.28 -25.82 6.23
C ARG A 50 -3.54 -26.23 7.68
N TRP A 51 -3.95 -27.47 7.93
CA TRP A 51 -4.18 -27.97 9.29
C TRP A 51 -2.89 -27.96 10.14
N ARG A 52 -1.77 -28.47 9.59
CA ARG A 52 -0.48 -28.43 10.29
C ARG A 52 -0.01 -27.00 10.58
N ASN A 53 -0.28 -26.06 9.69
CA ASN A 53 0.05 -24.67 9.93
C ASN A 53 -0.73 -24.07 11.10
N TRP A 54 -2.00 -24.47 11.31
CA TRP A 54 -2.74 -24.04 12.49
C TRP A 54 -2.12 -24.55 13.80
N LEU A 55 -1.53 -25.74 13.81
CA LEU A 55 -0.74 -26.22 14.95
C LEU A 55 0.53 -25.36 15.14
N ALA A 56 1.20 -24.99 14.08
CA ALA A 56 2.35 -24.08 14.15
C ALA A 56 1.97 -22.69 14.68
N VAL A 57 0.81 -22.15 14.28
CA VAL A 57 0.27 -20.91 14.83
C VAL A 57 0.11 -21.01 16.36
N LEU A 58 -0.50 -22.08 16.84
CA LEU A 58 -0.65 -22.29 18.29
C LEU A 58 0.71 -22.39 19.00
N LEU A 59 1.68 -23.10 18.43
CA LEU A 59 3.01 -23.27 19.04
C LEU A 59 3.80 -21.97 19.09
N HIS A 60 3.75 -21.15 18.05
CA HIS A 60 4.56 -19.93 17.94
C HIS A 60 3.90 -18.69 18.54
N TYR A 61 2.56 -18.65 18.60
CA TYR A 61 1.80 -17.44 18.94
C TYR A 61 0.80 -17.62 20.10
N PHE A 62 0.87 -18.73 20.85
CA PHE A 62 -0.04 -19.01 21.94
C PHE A 62 -0.19 -17.84 22.96
N PRO A 63 0.90 -17.20 23.45
CA PRO A 63 0.77 -16.04 24.34
C PRO A 63 0.03 -14.87 23.71
N GLN A 64 0.34 -14.53 22.45
CA GLN A 64 -0.29 -13.42 21.71
C GLN A 64 -1.76 -13.68 21.41
N LEU A 65 -2.14 -14.95 21.19
CA LEU A 65 -3.52 -15.34 20.95
C LEU A 65 -4.37 -15.24 22.24
N ILE A 66 -3.81 -15.68 23.40
CA ILE A 66 -4.50 -15.55 24.69
C ILE A 66 -4.63 -14.09 25.10
N SER A 67 -3.55 -13.30 24.99
CA SER A 67 -3.57 -11.86 25.30
C SER A 67 -4.35 -11.02 24.28
N ARG A 68 -4.81 -11.63 23.17
CA ARG A 68 -5.52 -10.98 22.05
C ARG A 68 -4.72 -9.83 21.42
N THR A 69 -3.39 -9.84 21.56
CA THR A 69 -2.52 -8.86 20.89
C THR A 69 -2.36 -9.14 19.41
N GLN A 70 -2.60 -10.39 18.97
CA GLN A 70 -2.61 -10.80 17.56
C GLN A 70 -3.84 -11.63 17.22
N SER A 71 -4.34 -11.48 15.99
CA SER A 71 -5.41 -12.35 15.47
C SER A 71 -4.85 -13.66 14.91
N PRO A 72 -5.58 -14.78 15.01
CA PRO A 72 -5.16 -16.04 14.41
C PRO A 72 -4.86 -15.94 12.92
N GLN A 73 -5.66 -15.18 12.18
CA GLN A 73 -5.49 -14.96 10.73
C GLN A 73 -4.20 -14.21 10.43
N ALA A 74 -3.84 -13.20 11.23
CA ALA A 74 -2.59 -12.45 11.08
C ALA A 74 -1.36 -13.34 11.31
N CYS A 75 -1.44 -14.28 12.26
CA CYS A 75 -0.38 -15.23 12.55
C CYS A 75 -0.23 -16.34 11.50
N TYR A 76 -1.30 -16.66 10.75
CA TYR A 76 -1.34 -17.82 9.85
C TYR A 76 -0.23 -17.82 8.80
N PHE A 77 0.07 -16.66 8.19
CA PHE A 77 1.13 -16.52 7.17
C PHE A 77 2.51 -16.16 7.75
N ARG A 78 2.61 -16.14 9.08
CA ARG A 78 3.83 -15.72 9.79
C ARG A 78 4.42 -16.82 10.66
N THR A 79 4.24 -18.07 10.24
CA THR A 79 4.90 -19.22 10.86
C THR A 79 6.08 -19.68 10.00
N PRO A 80 7.19 -20.12 10.60
CA PRO A 80 8.29 -20.73 9.84
C PRO A 80 7.85 -21.98 9.06
N TYR A 81 6.78 -22.65 9.53
CA TYR A 81 6.24 -23.81 8.84
C TYR A 81 5.65 -23.44 7.47
N ILE A 82 4.74 -22.45 7.41
CA ILE A 82 4.09 -22.06 6.15
C ILE A 82 5.11 -21.47 5.17
N ALA A 83 6.05 -20.65 5.66
CA ALA A 83 7.13 -20.08 4.84
C ALA A 83 7.93 -21.18 4.15
N ARG A 84 8.38 -22.19 4.90
CA ARG A 84 9.12 -23.33 4.37
C ARG A 84 8.28 -24.16 3.38
N GLN A 85 6.99 -24.38 3.65
CA GLN A 85 6.13 -25.14 2.77
C GLN A 85 5.88 -24.43 1.43
N ILE A 86 5.73 -23.12 1.42
CA ILE A 86 5.60 -22.32 0.20
C ILE A 86 6.90 -22.41 -0.61
N HIS A 87 8.04 -22.15 0.01
CA HIS A 87 9.34 -22.21 -0.65
C HIS A 87 9.63 -23.60 -1.25
N ASN A 88 9.43 -24.70 -0.49
CA ASN A 88 9.61 -26.05 -0.98
C ASN A 88 8.67 -26.38 -2.13
N SER A 89 7.43 -25.91 -2.09
CA SER A 89 6.44 -26.16 -3.13
C SER A 89 6.81 -25.45 -4.43
N LEU A 90 7.26 -24.20 -4.36
CA LEU A 90 7.75 -23.45 -5.51
C LEU A 90 9.03 -24.08 -6.07
N SER A 91 9.97 -24.44 -5.21
CA SER A 91 11.22 -25.10 -5.62
C SER A 91 10.96 -26.41 -6.36
N CYS A 92 10.00 -27.22 -5.88
CA CYS A 92 9.61 -28.46 -6.54
C CYS A 92 8.91 -28.20 -7.89
N LEU A 93 7.99 -27.23 -7.94
CA LEU A 93 7.24 -26.89 -9.14
C LEU A 93 8.16 -26.40 -10.27
N LEU A 94 9.18 -25.62 -9.93
CA LEU A 94 10.06 -24.96 -10.89
C LEU A 94 11.38 -25.71 -11.13
N ALA A 95 11.60 -26.86 -10.48
CA ALA A 95 12.88 -27.59 -10.51
C ALA A 95 13.35 -27.96 -11.92
N SER A 96 12.42 -28.33 -12.82
CA SER A 96 12.72 -28.85 -14.17
C SER A 96 12.83 -27.77 -15.25
N ASN A 97 12.42 -26.54 -14.98
CA ASN A 97 12.29 -25.49 -15.99
C ASN A 97 12.87 -24.12 -15.56
N LYS A 98 13.80 -24.10 -14.61
CA LYS A 98 14.44 -22.86 -14.12
C LYS A 98 15.06 -22.03 -15.24
N GLU A 99 15.69 -22.68 -16.20
CA GLU A 99 16.36 -22.04 -17.34
C GLU A 99 15.39 -21.32 -18.29
N ASP A 100 14.10 -21.62 -18.20
CA ASP A 100 13.06 -20.99 -19.01
C ASP A 100 12.74 -19.56 -18.54
N TYR A 101 13.13 -19.20 -17.30
CA TYR A 101 12.81 -17.90 -16.73
C TYR A 101 13.97 -16.90 -16.89
N LEU A 102 13.62 -15.67 -17.27
CA LEU A 102 14.52 -14.55 -17.30
C LEU A 102 14.77 -14.01 -15.88
N PHE A 103 13.68 -13.82 -15.13
CA PHE A 103 13.66 -13.45 -13.73
C PHE A 103 12.31 -13.79 -13.09
N SER A 104 12.25 -13.64 -11.77
CA SER A 104 11.00 -13.68 -11.00
C SER A 104 10.81 -12.38 -10.23
N LEU A 105 9.55 -11.92 -10.11
CA LEU A 105 9.15 -10.80 -9.25
C LEU A 105 8.06 -11.26 -8.29
N GLN A 106 8.21 -11.00 -7.00
CA GLN A 106 7.12 -11.17 -6.04
C GLN A 106 6.58 -9.83 -5.52
N THR A 107 5.28 -9.77 -5.27
CA THR A 107 4.66 -8.71 -4.49
C THR A 107 4.45 -9.13 -3.04
N SER A 108 4.72 -8.19 -2.12
CA SER A 108 4.71 -8.35 -0.67
C SER A 108 5.88 -9.18 -0.09
N SER A 109 6.18 -8.96 1.19
CA SER A 109 7.22 -9.64 1.95
C SER A 109 6.69 -10.72 2.91
N MET A 110 5.59 -11.39 2.54
CA MET A 110 4.95 -12.38 3.43
C MET A 110 5.39 -13.82 3.18
N TYR A 111 6.21 -14.08 2.17
CA TYR A 111 6.72 -15.40 1.80
C TYR A 111 7.99 -15.23 0.97
N ASP A 112 8.89 -16.19 1.07
CA ASP A 112 10.07 -16.23 0.23
C ASP A 112 9.78 -17.08 -1.03
N ALA A 113 9.73 -16.41 -2.18
CA ALA A 113 9.52 -17.05 -3.47
C ALA A 113 10.81 -17.10 -4.33
N SER A 114 11.96 -16.81 -3.75
CA SER A 114 13.24 -16.92 -4.42
C SER A 114 13.56 -18.37 -4.76
N ILE A 115 14.05 -18.63 -5.96
CA ILE A 115 14.47 -19.94 -6.44
C ILE A 115 15.93 -19.85 -6.91
N PRO A 116 16.83 -20.65 -6.34
CA PRO A 116 18.22 -20.66 -6.78
C PRO A 116 18.37 -20.92 -8.29
N GLY A 117 19.04 -19.98 -8.98
CA GLY A 117 19.22 -20.00 -10.44
C GLY A 117 18.24 -19.11 -11.22
N ILE A 118 17.21 -18.51 -10.57
CA ILE A 118 16.34 -17.50 -11.17
C ILE A 118 16.61 -16.17 -10.47
N PRO A 119 17.08 -15.11 -11.16
CA PRO A 119 17.20 -13.78 -10.57
C PRO A 119 15.86 -13.33 -9.98
N HIS A 120 15.85 -12.96 -8.69
CA HIS A 120 14.60 -12.71 -7.95
C HIS A 120 14.51 -11.26 -7.49
N PHE A 121 13.34 -10.66 -7.66
CA PHE A 121 13.03 -9.30 -7.26
C PHE A 121 11.81 -9.26 -6.33
N VAL A 122 11.79 -8.31 -5.41
CA VAL A 122 10.69 -8.12 -4.45
C VAL A 122 10.13 -6.72 -4.61
N TYR A 123 8.80 -6.56 -4.60
CA TYR A 123 8.13 -5.28 -4.53
C TYR A 123 7.18 -5.26 -3.34
N THR A 124 7.38 -4.33 -2.40
CA THR A 124 6.65 -4.31 -1.13
C THR A 124 6.25 -2.90 -0.69
N ASP A 125 5.09 -2.80 -0.03
CA ASP A 125 4.58 -1.58 0.59
C ASP A 125 4.96 -1.46 2.08
N HIS A 126 5.41 -2.55 2.70
CA HIS A 126 5.62 -2.60 4.14
C HIS A 126 6.67 -3.63 4.52
N THR A 127 7.41 -3.35 5.61
CA THR A 127 8.15 -4.35 6.37
C THR A 127 7.57 -4.42 7.78
N HIS A 128 7.71 -5.54 8.47
CA HIS A 128 7.15 -5.62 9.81
C HIS A 128 7.79 -4.60 10.78
N LYS A 129 9.09 -4.35 10.65
CA LYS A 129 9.80 -3.37 11.49
C LYS A 129 9.53 -1.91 11.12
N THR A 130 8.95 -1.61 9.95
CA THR A 130 8.44 -0.27 9.62
C THR A 130 7.46 0.24 10.69
N ASN A 131 6.74 -0.66 11.37
CA ASN A 131 5.86 -0.29 12.47
C ASN A 131 6.55 0.45 13.61
N LEU A 132 7.87 0.29 13.79
CA LEU A 132 8.65 1.01 14.81
C LEU A 132 8.70 2.53 14.61
N TYR A 133 8.46 2.98 13.39
CA TYR A 133 8.43 4.41 13.06
C TYR A 133 7.08 5.06 13.39
N TYR A 134 6.02 4.28 13.69
CA TYR A 134 4.73 4.84 14.06
C TYR A 134 4.67 5.09 15.59
N PRO A 135 4.43 6.34 16.03
CA PRO A 135 4.48 6.68 17.47
C PRO A 135 3.49 5.88 18.33
N THR A 136 2.36 5.49 17.73
CA THR A 136 1.28 4.76 18.42
C THR A 136 1.43 3.23 18.36
N PHE A 137 2.52 2.73 17.77
CA PHE A 137 2.68 1.28 17.63
C PHE A 137 2.98 0.60 18.95
N ASP A 138 2.14 -0.33 19.31
CA ASP A 138 2.33 -1.19 20.47
C ASP A 138 3.32 -2.34 20.14
N LYS A 139 4.50 -2.29 20.74
CA LYS A 139 5.56 -3.29 20.54
C LYS A 139 5.16 -4.72 20.96
N THR A 140 4.12 -4.88 21.79
CA THR A 140 3.60 -6.22 22.12
C THR A 140 2.90 -6.89 20.93
N LYS A 141 2.61 -6.12 19.89
CA LYS A 141 2.04 -6.60 18.62
C LYS A 141 3.08 -7.07 17.61
N PHE A 142 4.37 -7.15 18.00
CA PHE A 142 5.35 -7.79 17.13
C PHE A 142 5.09 -9.27 16.96
N PHE A 143 5.32 -9.76 15.75
CA PHE A 143 5.36 -11.18 15.47
C PHE A 143 6.68 -11.79 16.01
N SER A 144 6.79 -13.11 15.98
CA SER A 144 7.93 -13.82 16.52
C SER A 144 9.25 -13.43 15.82
N ASP A 145 10.37 -13.53 16.57
CA ASP A 145 11.71 -13.32 15.99
C ASP A 145 11.98 -14.27 14.82
N ALA A 146 11.44 -15.48 14.88
CA ALA A 146 11.52 -16.43 13.77
C ALA A 146 10.86 -15.90 12.50
N TRP A 147 9.75 -15.17 12.62
CA TRP A 147 9.12 -14.50 11.47
C TRP A 147 9.97 -13.32 10.97
N ILE A 148 10.52 -12.51 11.87
CA ILE A 148 11.40 -11.39 11.48
C ILE A 148 12.60 -11.89 10.69
N GLU A 149 13.13 -13.05 11.06
CA GLU A 149 14.24 -13.66 10.34
C GLU A 149 13.83 -14.23 8.97
N GLU A 150 12.63 -14.80 8.84
CA GLU A 150 12.08 -15.19 7.53
C GLU A 150 11.88 -13.96 6.63
N GLU A 151 11.36 -12.86 7.17
CA GLU A 151 11.21 -11.61 6.41
C GLU A 151 12.58 -11.04 5.99
N ARG A 152 13.61 -11.14 6.84
CA ARG A 152 14.99 -10.79 6.49
C ARG A 152 15.50 -11.59 5.28
N ARG A 153 15.27 -12.90 5.27
CA ARG A 153 15.69 -13.77 4.16
C ARG A 153 15.05 -13.38 2.85
N ILE A 154 13.78 -12.98 2.85
CA ILE A 154 13.09 -12.52 1.64
C ILE A 154 13.88 -11.39 0.98
N TYR A 155 14.31 -10.41 1.77
CA TYR A 155 15.06 -9.26 1.23
C TYR A 155 16.48 -9.60 0.82
N HIS A 156 17.18 -10.46 1.56
CA HIS A 156 18.56 -10.86 1.26
C HIS A 156 18.67 -11.85 0.11
N ASN A 157 17.60 -12.63 -0.19
CA ASN A 157 17.54 -13.53 -1.33
C ASN A 157 17.15 -12.81 -2.63
N ALA A 158 16.70 -11.56 -2.56
CA ALA A 158 16.40 -10.76 -3.73
C ALA A 158 17.67 -10.13 -4.33
N VAL A 159 17.76 -10.10 -5.65
CA VAL A 159 18.74 -9.27 -6.36
C VAL A 159 18.52 -7.80 -6.04
N LYS A 160 17.24 -7.38 -6.01
CA LYS A 160 16.84 -6.04 -5.62
C LYS A 160 15.45 -6.03 -5.00
N VAL A 161 15.27 -5.15 -4.01
CA VAL A 161 14.00 -4.89 -3.35
C VAL A 161 13.48 -3.53 -3.81
N TYR A 162 12.29 -3.50 -4.36
CA TYR A 162 11.55 -2.29 -4.71
C TYR A 162 10.56 -1.96 -3.60
N THR A 163 10.51 -0.71 -3.18
CA THR A 163 9.60 -0.26 -2.12
C THR A 163 8.66 0.81 -2.63
N MET A 164 7.46 0.86 -2.04
CA MET A 164 6.47 1.87 -2.39
C MET A 164 6.75 3.23 -1.74
N SER A 165 7.70 3.30 -0.77
CA SER A 165 8.09 4.55 -0.11
C SER A 165 9.51 4.51 0.42
N GLU A 166 10.13 5.69 0.60
CA GLU A 166 11.42 5.82 1.28
C GLU A 166 11.35 5.36 2.75
N HIS A 167 10.21 5.54 3.38
CA HIS A 167 9.94 5.05 4.73
C HIS A 167 10.14 3.52 4.84
N VAL A 168 9.66 2.76 3.86
CA VAL A 168 9.88 1.30 3.79
C VAL A 168 11.30 0.98 3.34
N ARG A 169 11.87 1.75 2.39
CA ARG A 169 13.28 1.62 1.97
C ARG A 169 14.22 1.76 3.18
N GLN A 170 14.03 2.80 3.97
CA GLN A 170 14.81 3.03 5.18
C GLN A 170 14.72 1.85 6.16
N SER A 171 13.52 1.30 6.34
CA SER A 171 13.33 0.11 7.19
C SER A 171 14.09 -1.12 6.67
N CYS A 172 14.14 -1.35 5.36
CA CYS A 172 14.93 -2.44 4.77
C CYS A 172 16.42 -2.29 5.10
N ILE A 173 16.95 -1.08 5.00
CA ILE A 173 18.36 -0.77 5.27
C ILE A 173 18.66 -0.86 6.76
N GLU A 174 17.96 -0.12 7.61
CA GLU A 174 18.27 0.01 9.04
C GLU A 174 17.93 -1.23 9.84
N HIS A 175 16.78 -1.83 9.60
CA HIS A 175 16.27 -2.91 10.44
C HIS A 175 16.58 -4.30 9.91
N TYR A 176 16.74 -4.44 8.60
CA TYR A 176 17.01 -5.73 7.97
C TYR A 176 18.41 -5.82 7.40
N GLN A 177 19.21 -4.74 7.48
CA GLN A 177 20.58 -4.64 6.97
C GLN A 177 20.71 -5.02 5.49
N VAL A 178 19.70 -4.69 4.68
CA VAL A 178 19.79 -4.82 3.24
C VAL A 178 20.73 -3.73 2.72
N PRO A 179 21.73 -4.04 1.87
CA PRO A 179 22.62 -3.03 1.30
C PRO A 179 21.83 -1.93 0.59
N GLU A 180 22.26 -0.68 0.73
CA GLU A 180 21.51 0.47 0.20
C GLU A 180 21.32 0.42 -1.31
N ASP A 181 22.29 -0.08 -2.05
CA ASP A 181 22.26 -0.28 -3.50
C ASP A 181 21.35 -1.45 -3.93
N HIS A 182 20.92 -2.31 -2.99
CA HIS A 182 19.97 -3.39 -3.22
C HIS A 182 18.51 -2.99 -2.93
N VAL A 183 18.25 -1.77 -2.49
CA VAL A 183 16.87 -1.29 -2.21
C VAL A 183 16.60 0.00 -2.97
N GLU A 184 15.50 0.05 -3.71
CA GLU A 184 15.10 1.21 -4.51
C GLU A 184 13.64 1.58 -4.25
N CYS A 185 13.37 2.87 -3.97
CA CYS A 185 12.01 3.38 -3.86
C CYS A 185 11.48 3.72 -5.26
N VAL A 186 10.40 3.04 -5.67
CA VAL A 186 9.76 3.24 -6.98
C VAL A 186 8.34 3.79 -6.87
N PHE A 187 7.84 4.00 -5.65
CA PHE A 187 6.47 4.40 -5.32
C PHE A 187 5.42 3.38 -5.78
N ALA A 188 4.16 3.83 -5.87
CA ALA A 188 3.03 3.12 -6.44
C ALA A 188 2.08 4.10 -7.14
N GLY A 189 1.17 3.59 -7.94
CA GLY A 189 0.18 4.38 -8.66
C GLY A 189 -1.21 4.32 -8.03
N SER A 190 -2.13 5.12 -8.56
CA SER A 190 -3.55 5.05 -8.28
C SER A 190 -4.16 3.76 -8.85
N ASN A 191 -5.07 3.16 -8.09
CA ASN A 191 -5.89 2.04 -8.56
C ASN A 191 -7.29 2.48 -9.04
N ALA A 192 -7.54 3.79 -9.15
CA ALA A 192 -8.84 4.36 -9.52
C ALA A 192 -9.33 3.90 -10.90
N GLU A 193 -8.44 3.51 -11.82
CA GLU A 193 -8.83 2.95 -13.14
C GLU A 193 -9.63 1.64 -13.03
N TYR A 194 -9.40 0.85 -11.97
CA TYR A 194 -10.14 -0.40 -11.72
C TYR A 194 -11.52 -0.18 -11.10
N ALA A 195 -11.79 1.03 -10.63
CA ALA A 195 -13.10 1.46 -10.16
C ALA A 195 -14.06 1.82 -11.30
N THR A 196 -13.62 1.81 -12.55
CA THR A 196 -14.49 2.11 -13.70
C THR A 196 -15.02 0.83 -14.34
N LYS A 197 -16.34 0.78 -14.61
CA LYS A 197 -17.01 -0.39 -15.26
C LYS A 197 -16.45 -0.73 -16.64
N HIS A 198 -15.67 0.14 -17.25
CA HIS A 198 -15.18 0.02 -18.64
C HIS A 198 -13.67 0.07 -18.81
N GLY A 199 -12.90 0.01 -17.69
CA GLY A 199 -11.43 -0.04 -17.74
C GLY A 199 -10.83 1.11 -18.57
N GLY A 200 -10.77 2.29 -18.02
CA GLY A 200 -10.13 3.45 -18.65
C GLY A 200 -9.52 4.36 -17.59
N ALA A 201 -8.48 5.11 -17.95
CA ALA A 201 -7.95 6.12 -17.05
C ALA A 201 -9.09 7.02 -16.58
N PRO A 202 -9.26 7.23 -15.26
CA PRO A 202 -10.27 8.15 -14.78
C PRO A 202 -9.98 9.52 -15.41
N LYS A 203 -10.94 10.06 -16.16
CA LYS A 203 -10.84 11.46 -16.57
C LYS A 203 -10.82 12.26 -15.25
N PRO A 204 -9.88 13.22 -15.11
CA PRO A 204 -9.91 14.12 -13.98
C PRO A 204 -11.31 14.74 -13.94
N LEU A 205 -12.02 14.56 -12.85
CA LEU A 205 -13.26 15.26 -12.66
C LEU A 205 -12.88 16.72 -12.49
N GLU A 206 -13.43 17.62 -13.32
CA GLU A 206 -13.43 19.02 -12.98
C GLU A 206 -14.12 19.13 -11.63
N ASN A 207 -13.35 19.47 -10.61
CA ASN A 207 -13.89 19.44 -9.25
C ASN A 207 -14.79 20.63 -9.04
N GLU A 208 -16.08 20.47 -9.25
CA GLU A 208 -17.11 21.45 -8.93
C GLU A 208 -17.31 21.57 -7.39
N GLY A 209 -16.76 20.64 -6.61
CA GLY A 209 -16.97 20.50 -5.17
C GLY A 209 -16.24 21.53 -4.29
N TYR A 210 -15.30 22.32 -4.81
CA TYR A 210 -14.47 23.22 -3.96
C TYR A 210 -15.26 24.22 -3.13
N THR A 211 -16.46 24.60 -3.54
CA THR A 211 -17.33 25.55 -2.82
C THR A 211 -18.30 24.88 -1.86
N ASN A 212 -18.40 23.53 -1.88
CA ASN A 212 -19.43 22.80 -1.15
C ASN A 212 -19.19 22.71 0.35
N LYS A 213 -18.00 23.10 0.83
CA LYS A 213 -17.55 22.94 2.22
C LYS A 213 -17.73 21.51 2.74
N ARG A 214 -17.43 20.53 1.88
CA ARG A 214 -17.50 19.10 2.21
C ARG A 214 -16.11 18.52 2.43
N ILE A 215 -15.94 17.88 3.58
CA ILE A 215 -14.75 17.10 3.92
C ILE A 215 -15.10 15.64 3.64
N SER A 216 -14.28 14.92 2.89
CA SER A 216 -14.48 13.49 2.62
C SER A 216 -13.45 12.67 3.38
N PHE A 217 -13.93 11.70 4.15
CA PHE A 217 -13.14 10.60 4.72
C PHE A 217 -13.48 9.32 3.97
N ILE A 218 -12.47 8.63 3.40
CA ILE A 218 -12.66 7.37 2.69
C ILE A 218 -11.71 6.31 3.28
N GLY A 219 -12.28 5.29 3.91
CA GLY A 219 -11.51 4.24 4.55
C GLY A 219 -12.38 3.21 5.27
N VAL A 220 -11.87 1.98 5.43
CA VAL A 220 -12.61 0.87 6.04
C VAL A 220 -12.29 0.67 7.52
N ASP A 221 -11.18 1.19 7.99
CA ASP A 221 -10.69 1.05 9.37
C ASP A 221 -10.73 2.40 10.08
N TRP A 222 -11.85 2.69 10.72
CA TRP A 222 -12.16 3.97 11.33
C TRP A 222 -11.12 4.42 12.36
N GLU A 223 -10.75 3.52 13.29
CA GLU A 223 -9.83 3.84 14.39
C GLU A 223 -8.40 4.06 13.90
N ARG A 224 -7.90 3.15 13.05
CA ARG A 224 -6.55 3.24 12.50
C ARG A 224 -6.39 4.45 11.57
N LYS A 225 -7.45 4.80 10.86
CA LYS A 225 -7.48 5.94 9.92
C LYS A 225 -7.73 7.30 10.60
N GLY A 226 -7.80 7.33 11.95
CA GLY A 226 -7.91 8.58 12.71
C GLY A 226 -9.28 9.23 12.64
N GLY A 227 -10.33 8.45 12.45
CA GLY A 227 -11.69 8.94 12.41
C GLY A 227 -12.13 9.70 13.67
N PRO A 228 -11.87 9.18 14.89
CA PRO A 228 -12.19 9.90 16.12
C PRO A 228 -11.53 11.28 16.20
N GLU A 229 -10.25 11.38 15.83
CA GLU A 229 -9.49 12.63 15.83
C GLU A 229 -10.05 13.62 14.77
N LEU A 230 -10.47 13.10 13.61
CA LEU A 230 -11.13 13.91 12.59
C LEU A 230 -12.46 14.48 13.09
N VAL A 231 -13.26 13.71 13.82
CA VAL A 231 -14.52 14.22 14.41
C VAL A 231 -14.26 15.35 15.39
N GLU A 232 -13.22 15.23 16.22
CA GLU A 232 -12.84 16.28 17.16
C GLU A 232 -12.40 17.56 16.42
N ALA A 233 -11.59 17.44 15.40
CA ALA A 233 -11.22 18.55 14.53
C ALA A 233 -12.45 19.14 13.82
N PHE A 234 -13.35 18.30 13.32
CA PHE A 234 -14.55 18.73 12.61
C PHE A 234 -15.51 19.53 13.52
N ARG A 235 -15.66 19.17 14.79
CA ARG A 235 -16.42 19.99 15.77
C ARG A 235 -15.85 21.41 15.90
N LYS A 236 -14.52 21.57 15.82
CA LYS A 236 -13.88 22.88 15.82
C LYS A 236 -14.11 23.62 14.48
N VAL A 237 -14.08 22.90 13.36
CA VAL A 237 -14.43 23.45 12.04
C VAL A 237 -15.85 24.00 12.03
N LEU A 238 -16.82 23.31 12.62
CA LEU A 238 -18.22 23.75 12.68
C LEU A 238 -18.42 25.06 13.44
N GLN A 239 -17.51 25.45 14.35
CA GLN A 239 -17.57 26.74 15.03
C GLN A 239 -17.32 27.91 14.07
N LYS A 240 -16.47 27.73 13.04
CA LYS A 240 -16.17 28.73 12.00
C LYS A 240 -17.04 28.54 10.75
N HIS A 241 -17.37 27.31 10.41
CA HIS A 241 -18.14 26.91 9.22
C HIS A 241 -19.35 26.05 9.60
N PRO A 242 -20.44 26.64 10.14
CA PRO A 242 -21.61 25.88 10.62
C PRO A 242 -22.29 25.02 9.55
N THR A 243 -22.07 25.32 8.27
CA THR A 243 -22.64 24.58 7.13
C THR A 243 -21.70 23.52 6.57
N ALA A 244 -20.48 23.40 7.09
CA ALA A 244 -19.55 22.36 6.64
C ALA A 244 -20.14 20.95 6.89
N GLN A 245 -19.78 20.01 6.04
CA GLN A 245 -20.24 18.62 6.12
C GLN A 245 -19.04 17.67 6.12
N LEU A 246 -19.16 16.58 6.86
CA LEU A 246 -18.17 15.47 6.86
C LEU A 246 -18.86 14.20 6.37
N ASP A 247 -18.41 13.70 5.22
CA ASP A 247 -18.88 12.45 4.62
C ASP A 247 -17.91 11.32 4.95
N VAL A 248 -18.43 10.23 5.54
CA VAL A 248 -17.65 9.05 5.91
C VAL A 248 -18.03 7.87 5.03
N VAL A 249 -17.10 7.46 4.18
CA VAL A 249 -17.27 6.40 3.19
C VAL A 249 -16.38 5.20 3.53
N GLY A 250 -16.92 3.99 3.45
CA GLY A 250 -16.18 2.74 3.66
C GLY A 250 -16.36 2.11 5.04
N CYS A 251 -16.79 2.87 6.03
CA CYS A 251 -17.10 2.40 7.38
C CYS A 251 -18.36 3.08 7.93
N SER A 252 -18.89 2.57 9.03
CA SER A 252 -20.15 3.04 9.63
C SER A 252 -19.98 3.27 11.14
N PRO A 253 -19.23 4.31 11.56
CA PRO A 253 -19.08 4.64 12.95
C PRO A 253 -20.37 5.24 13.52
N GLU A 254 -20.63 4.99 14.82
CA GLU A 254 -21.69 5.65 15.58
C GLU A 254 -21.12 6.90 16.23
N VAL A 255 -21.46 8.08 15.70
CA VAL A 255 -20.93 9.37 16.15
C VAL A 255 -22.06 10.39 16.25
N ASP A 256 -22.21 11.00 17.41
CA ASP A 256 -23.11 12.14 17.60
C ASP A 256 -22.37 13.44 17.29
N CYS A 257 -22.54 13.93 16.06
CA CYS A 257 -21.96 15.19 15.59
C CYS A 257 -22.85 15.82 14.51
N PRO A 258 -23.15 17.13 14.58
CA PRO A 258 -23.89 17.80 13.52
C PRO A 258 -23.19 17.69 12.16
N ASN A 259 -23.96 17.62 11.07
CA ASN A 259 -23.46 17.57 9.70
C ASN A 259 -22.48 16.41 9.41
N PHE A 260 -22.54 15.35 10.19
CA PHE A 260 -21.77 14.14 10.04
C PHE A 260 -22.60 13.09 9.29
N ASN A 261 -22.17 12.76 8.07
CA ASN A 261 -22.91 11.87 7.17
C ASN A 261 -22.20 10.51 7.06
N VAL A 262 -22.82 9.48 7.60
CA VAL A 262 -22.33 8.11 7.45
C VAL A 262 -22.89 7.53 6.16
N VAL A 263 -22.02 7.36 5.18
CA VAL A 263 -22.37 6.75 3.89
C VAL A 263 -22.25 5.24 3.97
N GLY A 264 -21.29 4.74 4.75
CA GLY A 264 -21.01 3.32 4.85
C GLY A 264 -20.23 2.77 3.64
N ARG A 265 -20.31 1.44 3.45
CA ARG A 265 -19.64 0.79 2.31
C ARG A 265 -20.41 1.04 1.02
N VAL A 266 -19.68 1.47 0.00
CA VAL A 266 -20.19 1.66 -1.37
C VAL A 266 -19.39 0.79 -2.34
N PRO A 267 -19.95 0.45 -3.52
CA PRO A 267 -19.18 -0.13 -4.62
C PRO A 267 -17.97 0.74 -4.97
N LEU A 268 -16.87 0.11 -5.39
CA LEU A 268 -15.63 0.83 -5.67
C LEU A 268 -15.82 1.90 -6.76
N GLU A 269 -16.67 1.62 -7.76
CA GLU A 269 -17.01 2.56 -8.83
C GLU A 269 -17.75 3.83 -8.36
N GLU A 270 -18.39 3.81 -7.19
CA GLU A 270 -19.09 4.96 -6.61
C GLU A 270 -18.16 5.84 -5.76
N VAL A 271 -17.01 5.34 -5.33
CA VAL A 271 -16.05 6.08 -4.49
C VAL A 271 -15.60 7.37 -5.18
N ARG A 272 -15.44 7.35 -6.52
CA ARG A 272 -15.09 8.52 -7.32
C ARG A 272 -16.07 9.69 -7.15
N ASP A 273 -17.36 9.40 -6.99
CA ASP A 273 -18.39 10.45 -6.87
C ASP A 273 -18.31 11.17 -5.52
N TRP A 274 -17.78 10.50 -4.49
CA TRP A 274 -17.51 11.09 -3.18
C TRP A 274 -16.26 11.97 -3.21
N PHE A 275 -15.24 11.61 -3.97
CA PHE A 275 -14.13 12.52 -4.24
C PHE A 275 -14.59 13.77 -5.02
N ALA A 276 -15.44 13.60 -6.04
CA ALA A 276 -15.91 14.70 -6.88
C ALA A 276 -16.75 15.74 -6.14
N LYS A 277 -17.50 15.32 -5.12
CA LYS A 277 -18.36 16.21 -4.31
C LYS A 277 -17.59 16.98 -3.21
N ALA A 278 -16.41 16.51 -2.84
CA ALA A 278 -15.65 17.04 -1.73
C ALA A 278 -14.90 18.33 -2.07
N SER A 279 -14.71 19.18 -1.08
CA SER A 279 -13.79 20.32 -1.15
C SER A 279 -12.39 19.93 -0.70
N VAL A 280 -12.29 19.00 0.26
CA VAL A 280 -11.05 18.53 0.88
C VAL A 280 -11.17 17.05 1.20
N PHE A 281 -10.12 16.30 0.95
CA PHE A 281 -9.96 14.93 1.44
C PHE A 281 -9.17 14.91 2.74
N CYS A 282 -9.73 14.30 3.80
CA CYS A 282 -9.08 14.26 5.10
C CYS A 282 -9.11 12.85 5.71
N VAL A 283 -7.94 12.28 5.94
CA VAL A 283 -7.75 11.00 6.64
C VAL A 283 -6.50 11.11 7.52
N PRO A 284 -6.64 11.49 8.81
CA PRO A 284 -5.52 11.65 9.74
C PRO A 284 -5.07 10.30 10.28
N THR A 285 -4.56 9.44 9.40
CA THR A 285 -4.24 8.04 9.69
C THR A 285 -3.10 7.91 10.71
N LYS A 286 -3.16 6.90 11.58
CA LYS A 286 -2.14 6.57 12.60
C LYS A 286 -1.09 5.58 12.10
N VAL A 287 -1.42 4.84 11.04
CA VAL A 287 -0.52 3.89 10.36
C VAL A 287 -0.85 3.88 8.87
N GLU A 288 0.12 4.20 8.04
CA GLU A 288 -0.05 4.22 6.59
C GLU A 288 1.20 3.72 5.86
N PRO A 289 1.19 2.49 5.35
CA PRO A 289 2.31 1.93 4.61
C PRO A 289 2.64 2.74 3.34
N PHE A 290 1.63 3.04 2.53
CA PHE A 290 1.79 3.89 1.36
C PHE A 290 0.70 4.97 1.29
N GLY A 291 -0.57 4.58 1.16
CA GLY A 291 -1.65 5.55 1.08
C GLY A 291 -2.21 5.74 -0.33
N ILE A 292 -2.56 4.63 -1.00
CA ILE A 292 -3.15 4.66 -2.35
C ILE A 292 -4.36 5.61 -2.41
N VAL A 293 -5.17 5.68 -1.37
CA VAL A 293 -6.36 6.55 -1.31
C VAL A 293 -6.03 8.04 -1.44
N PHE A 294 -4.84 8.47 -1.01
CA PHE A 294 -4.38 9.86 -1.18
C PHE A 294 -3.97 10.13 -2.63
N VAL A 295 -3.35 9.14 -3.27
CA VAL A 295 -3.05 9.22 -4.71
C VAL A 295 -4.36 9.26 -5.52
N GLU A 296 -5.37 8.51 -5.10
CA GLU A 296 -6.73 8.57 -5.68
C GLU A 296 -7.37 9.94 -5.49
N ALA A 297 -7.29 10.55 -4.30
CA ALA A 297 -7.75 11.92 -4.07
C ALA A 297 -7.07 12.92 -5.01
N PHE A 298 -5.76 12.82 -5.19
CA PHE A 298 -5.00 13.65 -6.13
C PHE A 298 -5.39 13.39 -7.60
N THR A 299 -5.74 12.15 -7.97
CA THR A 299 -6.29 11.86 -9.30
C THR A 299 -7.57 12.65 -9.57
N HIS A 300 -8.33 12.96 -8.51
CA HIS A 300 -9.54 13.78 -8.56
C HIS A 300 -9.29 15.27 -8.25
N LYS A 301 -8.03 15.71 -8.25
CA LYS A 301 -7.63 17.09 -7.96
C LYS A 301 -8.11 17.61 -6.60
N LEU A 302 -8.23 16.73 -5.59
CA LEU A 302 -8.58 17.12 -4.23
C LEU A 302 -7.34 17.51 -3.42
N PRO A 303 -7.36 18.64 -2.71
CA PRO A 303 -6.37 18.92 -1.69
C PRO A 303 -6.52 17.94 -0.52
N VAL A 304 -5.42 17.62 0.12
CA VAL A 304 -5.35 16.62 1.19
C VAL A 304 -5.01 17.28 2.54
N VAL A 305 -5.70 16.86 3.61
CA VAL A 305 -5.23 17.05 4.99
C VAL A 305 -5.01 15.68 5.61
N SER A 306 -3.83 15.44 6.15
CA SER A 306 -3.48 14.12 6.69
C SER A 306 -2.41 14.21 7.78
N SER A 307 -1.90 13.05 8.17
CA SER A 307 -0.87 12.89 9.19
C SER A 307 0.53 12.99 8.59
N ASP A 308 1.47 13.54 9.36
CA ASP A 308 2.90 13.56 9.02
C ASP A 308 3.58 12.24 9.45
N ILE A 309 3.14 11.12 8.85
CA ILE A 309 3.65 9.77 9.15
C ILE A 309 3.84 8.91 7.92
N GLY A 310 4.66 7.89 8.04
CA GLY A 310 4.83 6.84 7.03
C GLY A 310 5.26 7.40 5.68
N ALA A 311 4.55 7.01 4.62
CA ALA A 311 4.80 7.47 3.27
C ALA A 311 4.20 8.85 2.97
N LEU A 312 3.33 9.40 3.83
CA LEU A 312 2.54 10.59 3.52
C LEU A 312 3.37 11.85 3.25
N PRO A 313 4.50 12.12 3.97
CA PRO A 313 5.37 13.26 3.64
C PRO A 313 6.01 13.19 2.23
N GLN A 314 6.00 12.02 1.62
CA GLN A 314 6.51 11.82 0.25
C GLN A 314 5.40 11.91 -0.80
N ILE A 315 4.15 11.75 -0.38
CA ILE A 315 2.97 11.83 -1.25
C ILE A 315 2.43 13.26 -1.26
N VAL A 316 2.26 13.87 -0.08
CA VAL A 316 1.68 15.20 0.11
C VAL A 316 2.79 16.23 0.29
N GLU A 317 2.87 17.19 -0.61
CA GLU A 317 3.79 18.33 -0.51
C GLU A 317 3.14 19.39 0.42
N GLN A 318 3.75 19.56 1.61
CA GLN A 318 3.26 20.46 2.67
C GLN A 318 3.09 21.89 2.17
N GLY A 319 1.85 22.43 2.28
CA GLY A 319 1.53 23.79 1.83
C GLY A 319 1.44 23.98 0.32
N GLU A 320 1.58 22.91 -0.48
CA GLU A 320 1.49 22.95 -1.95
C GLU A 320 0.38 22.05 -2.50
N SER A 321 0.29 20.79 -2.07
CA SER A 321 -0.77 19.86 -2.47
C SER A 321 -1.69 19.47 -1.31
N GLY A 322 -1.33 19.83 -0.09
CA GLY A 322 -2.09 19.54 1.11
C GLY A 322 -1.40 20.03 2.35
N PHE A 323 -1.94 19.61 3.49
CA PHE A 323 -1.37 19.84 4.81
C PHE A 323 -1.17 18.53 5.55
N LEU A 324 -0.08 18.47 6.31
CA LEU A 324 0.25 17.37 7.20
C LEU A 324 0.36 17.90 8.63
N CYS A 325 -0.06 17.09 9.60
CA CYS A 325 0.08 17.40 11.02
C CYS A 325 0.22 16.10 11.83
N ASP A 326 0.55 16.25 13.11
CA ASP A 326 0.41 15.12 14.05
C ASP A 326 -1.06 14.65 14.06
N PRO A 327 -1.34 13.35 13.87
CA PRO A 327 -2.71 12.84 13.83
C PRO A 327 -3.51 13.11 15.11
N THR A 328 -2.84 13.38 16.23
CA THR A 328 -3.47 13.71 17.51
C THR A 328 -3.69 15.22 17.71
N ASP A 329 -3.08 16.08 16.89
CA ASP A 329 -3.29 17.53 16.97
C ASP A 329 -4.53 17.98 16.20
N THR A 330 -5.68 17.76 16.83
CA THR A 330 -6.98 18.12 16.27
C THR A 330 -7.18 19.62 16.09
N SER A 331 -6.37 20.48 16.73
CA SER A 331 -6.44 21.92 16.58
C SER A 331 -5.78 22.39 15.30
N ILE A 332 -4.54 21.96 15.04
CA ILE A 332 -3.83 22.23 13.77
C ILE A 332 -4.64 21.64 12.60
N MET A 333 -5.13 20.41 12.73
CA MET A 333 -5.98 19.80 11.71
C MET A 333 -7.22 20.64 11.38
N ALA A 334 -7.90 21.16 12.40
CA ALA A 334 -9.07 22.03 12.21
C ALA A 334 -8.70 23.35 11.52
N GLU A 335 -7.56 23.98 11.87
CA GLU A 335 -7.07 25.20 11.23
C GLU A 335 -6.74 24.96 9.75
N GLN A 336 -6.07 23.86 9.43
CA GLN A 336 -5.74 23.47 8.05
C GLN A 336 -7.01 23.23 7.22
N LEU A 337 -8.00 22.52 7.78
CA LEU A 337 -9.30 22.32 7.16
C LEU A 337 -10.04 23.64 6.91
N CYS A 338 -10.10 24.54 7.91
CA CYS A 338 -10.70 25.85 7.76
C CYS A 338 -10.02 26.66 6.65
N THR A 339 -8.69 26.68 6.60
CA THR A 339 -7.92 27.38 5.55
C THR A 339 -8.35 26.95 4.15
N LEU A 340 -8.55 25.64 3.94
CA LEU A 340 -9.00 25.12 2.64
C LEU A 340 -10.48 25.43 2.40
N LEU A 341 -11.35 25.28 3.39
CA LEU A 341 -12.79 25.58 3.25
C LEU A 341 -13.11 27.06 3.04
N GLU A 342 -12.20 27.97 3.40
CA GLU A 342 -12.31 29.41 3.18
C GLU A 342 -11.91 29.82 1.77
N SER A 343 -11.05 29.02 1.07
CA SER A 343 -10.49 29.39 -0.22
C SER A 343 -10.62 28.29 -1.28
N PRO A 344 -11.71 28.30 -2.07
CA PRO A 344 -11.85 27.42 -3.22
C PRO A 344 -10.68 27.51 -4.22
N GLU A 345 -10.05 28.69 -4.30
CA GLU A 345 -8.86 28.89 -5.15
C GLU A 345 -7.65 28.12 -4.62
N THR A 346 -7.42 28.15 -3.32
CA THR A 346 -6.36 27.35 -2.67
C THR A 346 -6.64 25.88 -2.85
N CYS A 347 -7.88 25.42 -2.68
CA CYS A 347 -8.26 24.03 -2.94
C CYS A 347 -7.91 23.60 -4.37
N ARG A 348 -8.26 24.45 -5.37
CA ARG A 348 -7.95 24.18 -6.77
C ARG A 348 -6.45 24.12 -7.02
N LYS A 349 -5.69 25.09 -6.49
CA LYS A 349 -4.23 25.15 -6.62
C LYS A 349 -3.56 23.90 -6.04
N PHE A 350 -3.95 23.50 -4.84
CA PHE A 350 -3.40 22.32 -4.16
C PHE A 350 -3.80 21.04 -4.88
N GLY A 351 -5.06 20.93 -5.28
CA GLY A 351 -5.55 19.78 -6.04
C GLY A 351 -4.82 19.61 -7.37
N GLU A 352 -4.57 20.70 -8.11
CA GLU A 352 -3.82 20.67 -9.35
C GLU A 352 -2.37 20.23 -9.13
N LYS A 353 -1.73 20.71 -8.07
CA LYS A 353 -0.36 20.33 -7.71
C LYS A 353 -0.27 18.83 -7.37
N GLY A 354 -1.24 18.32 -6.59
CA GLY A 354 -1.34 16.89 -6.30
C GLY A 354 -1.54 16.05 -7.56
N TYR A 355 -2.39 16.52 -8.47
CA TYR A 355 -2.61 15.86 -9.77
C TYR A 355 -1.36 15.80 -10.64
N GLN A 356 -0.58 16.91 -10.71
CA GLN A 356 0.70 16.93 -11.42
C GLN A 356 1.68 15.89 -10.85
N ARG A 357 1.67 15.71 -9.53
CA ARG A 357 2.48 14.67 -8.87
C ARG A 357 2.04 13.26 -9.27
N VAL A 358 0.73 13.01 -9.38
CA VAL A 358 0.22 11.75 -9.93
C VAL A 358 0.67 11.55 -11.36
N GLN A 359 0.56 12.56 -12.23
CA GLN A 359 0.97 12.43 -13.62
C GLN A 359 2.47 12.14 -13.80
N ASN A 360 3.32 12.69 -12.95
CA ASN A 360 4.76 12.62 -13.12
C ASN A 360 5.41 11.45 -12.36
N VAL A 361 4.90 11.09 -11.17
CA VAL A 361 5.58 10.18 -10.24
C VAL A 361 4.66 9.07 -9.72
N LEU A 362 3.47 9.43 -9.19
CA LEU A 362 2.60 8.52 -8.47
C LEU A 362 1.63 7.79 -9.41
N ASN A 363 2.15 7.18 -10.47
CA ASN A 363 1.38 6.43 -11.45
C ASN A 363 2.10 5.13 -11.86
N TRP A 364 1.30 4.14 -12.23
CA TRP A 364 1.83 2.81 -12.56
C TRP A 364 2.71 2.77 -13.81
N GLU A 365 2.60 3.77 -14.68
CA GLU A 365 3.47 3.87 -15.85
C GLU A 365 4.88 4.32 -15.46
N ALA A 366 5.01 5.33 -14.61
CA ALA A 366 6.28 5.79 -14.08
C ALA A 366 6.96 4.70 -13.22
N VAL A 367 6.19 4.07 -12.33
CA VAL A 367 6.65 2.92 -11.51
C VAL A 367 7.19 1.81 -12.40
N GLY A 368 6.43 1.43 -13.43
CA GLY A 368 6.81 0.37 -14.36
C GLY A 368 8.09 0.67 -15.12
N ARG A 369 8.22 1.87 -15.68
CA ARG A 369 9.45 2.29 -16.39
C ARG A 369 10.68 2.25 -15.48
N THR A 370 10.56 2.79 -14.26
CA THR A 370 11.67 2.81 -13.29
C THR A 370 12.07 1.40 -12.89
N MET A 371 11.11 0.58 -12.49
CA MET A 371 11.35 -0.80 -12.07
C MET A 371 11.96 -1.64 -13.21
N ALA A 372 11.40 -1.55 -14.42
CA ALA A 372 11.90 -2.31 -15.56
C ALA A 372 13.30 -1.89 -15.98
N ALA A 373 13.62 -0.60 -15.94
CA ALA A 373 14.98 -0.11 -16.23
C ALA A 373 15.98 -0.65 -15.20
N SER A 374 15.60 -0.64 -13.93
CA SER A 374 16.40 -1.18 -12.84
C SER A 374 16.59 -2.71 -12.97
N ILE A 375 15.54 -3.47 -13.25
CA ILE A 375 15.62 -4.93 -13.49
C ILE A 375 16.57 -5.24 -14.64
N ARG A 376 16.44 -4.57 -15.79
CA ARG A 376 17.33 -4.79 -16.94
C ARG A 376 18.79 -4.54 -16.59
N LYS A 377 19.09 -3.45 -15.87
CA LYS A 377 20.44 -3.12 -15.41
C LYS A 377 21.03 -4.22 -14.53
N GLU A 378 20.27 -4.74 -13.57
CA GLU A 378 20.74 -5.81 -12.69
C GLU A 378 20.95 -7.13 -13.47
N LEU A 379 20.06 -7.46 -14.40
CA LEU A 379 20.22 -8.67 -15.24
C LEU A 379 21.46 -8.55 -16.12
N ASP A 380 21.72 -7.40 -16.75
CA ASP A 380 22.91 -7.17 -17.57
C ASP A 380 24.18 -7.33 -16.74
N SER A 381 24.20 -6.82 -15.50
CA SER A 381 25.32 -7.00 -14.58
C SER A 381 25.58 -8.46 -14.22
N LEU A 382 24.51 -9.23 -13.90
CA LEU A 382 24.62 -10.64 -13.57
C LEU A 382 25.14 -11.49 -14.73
N TYR A 383 24.66 -11.23 -15.94
CA TYR A 383 25.08 -12.01 -17.12
C TYR A 383 26.49 -11.61 -17.63
N SER A 384 26.90 -10.34 -17.46
CA SER A 384 28.25 -9.89 -17.81
C SER A 384 29.31 -10.44 -16.86
N SER A 385 28.97 -10.69 -15.58
CA SER A 385 29.89 -11.28 -14.60
C SER A 385 30.02 -12.80 -14.71
N ALA A 386 29.11 -13.47 -15.45
CA ALA A 386 29.09 -14.92 -15.66
C ALA A 386 29.78 -15.34 -16.99
N SER A 387 30.11 -14.39 -17.86
CA SER A 387 30.84 -14.58 -19.11
C SER A 387 32.35 -14.32 -18.92
#